data_d71c9aad910760b5cb171c8dc5cde636
#
_entry.id   d71c9aad910760b5cb171c8dc5cde636
#
_cell.length_a   1.000
_cell.length_b   1.000
_cell.length_c   1.000
_cell.angle_alpha   90.00
_cell.angle_beta   90.00
_cell.angle_gamma   90.00
#
_symmetry.space_group_name_H-M   'P 1'
#
loop_
_entity.id
_entity.type
_entity.pdbx_description
1 polymer ?
#
loop_
_entity_poly.entity_id
_entity_poly.type
_entity_poly.pdbx_seq_one_letter_code
_entity_poly.pdbx_strand_id
1 'polypeptide(L)'
;MLNDQERKWIFRHAYLPEHLPDYVGAVSGAEPFLHNNYLYFFGKKHLIFNGYSLKPDSDPPGRIYDYICERLQPTTVAAIASAIWLPAGQYEKQATDSYYRLDLPLAPIDASVDYMLRRAQRNLQVTRGSFGKEHKKIIKAFVTDHSFNPQQKSLFMCIPQYLKVSNSAVLFETRKKKELVAFSIVDLGAADYAFYLFSFRSKKVYVPGASDLLFHEMVNLAHAKDKKFVNLGLGVNAGIRRFKEKWGGAPFLNYFSIFVDKRVVDIGRLASKL
;
A
#
# COMPACT_ATOMS: atom_id res chain seq x y z
N MET A 1 11.07 13.61 -13.28
CA MET A 1 9.63 13.24 -13.30
C MET A 1 9.41 12.13 -14.31
N LEU A 2 8.47 11.23 -14.04
CA LEU A 2 8.09 10.15 -14.94
C LEU A 2 7.42 10.72 -16.21
N ASN A 3 7.82 10.23 -17.37
CA ASN A 3 7.10 10.46 -18.62
C ASN A 3 5.96 9.44 -18.81
N ASP A 4 5.13 9.61 -19.84
CA ASP A 4 3.98 8.75 -20.10
C ASP A 4 4.35 7.30 -20.41
N GLN A 5 5.48 7.06 -21.06
CA GLN A 5 5.96 5.71 -21.37
C GLN A 5 6.43 4.99 -20.09
N GLU A 6 7.15 5.70 -19.21
CA GLU A 6 7.56 5.17 -17.92
C GLU A 6 6.35 4.87 -17.01
N ARG A 7 5.34 5.77 -16.99
CA ARG A 7 4.08 5.51 -16.28
C ARG A 7 3.37 4.26 -16.79
N LYS A 8 3.22 4.12 -18.11
CA LYS A 8 2.62 2.93 -18.71
C LYS A 8 3.42 1.66 -18.39
N TRP A 9 4.75 1.76 -18.41
CA TRP A 9 5.63 0.65 -18.03
C TRP A 9 5.45 0.23 -16.58
N ILE A 10 5.43 1.19 -15.66
CA ILE A 10 5.19 0.93 -14.23
C ILE A 10 3.84 0.23 -14.05
N PHE A 11 2.75 0.77 -14.56
CA PHE A 11 1.42 0.18 -14.40
C PHE A 11 1.29 -1.20 -15.06
N ARG A 12 2.04 -1.47 -16.13
CA ARG A 12 2.09 -2.80 -16.73
C ARG A 12 2.72 -3.85 -15.82
N HIS A 13 3.68 -3.47 -14.98
CA HIS A 13 4.49 -4.39 -14.17
C HIS A 13 4.31 -4.22 -12.66
N ALA A 14 3.49 -3.27 -12.22
CA ALA A 14 3.23 -3.01 -10.81
C ALA A 14 2.53 -4.20 -10.15
N TYR A 15 3.06 -4.63 -9.01
CA TYR A 15 2.52 -5.72 -8.20
C TYR A 15 2.50 -5.42 -6.70
N LEU A 16 3.01 -4.25 -6.29
CA LEU A 16 2.96 -3.71 -4.93
C LEU A 16 2.25 -2.36 -4.90
N PRO A 17 1.58 -1.98 -3.80
CA PRO A 17 1.05 -0.63 -3.62
C PRO A 17 2.11 0.45 -3.81
N GLU A 18 3.34 0.20 -3.38
CA GLU A 18 4.48 1.11 -3.49
C GLU A 18 5.02 1.24 -4.93
N HIS A 19 4.48 0.49 -5.87
CA HIS A 19 4.68 0.70 -7.31
C HIS A 19 3.66 1.68 -7.92
N LEU A 20 2.73 2.22 -7.14
CA LEU A 20 1.77 3.22 -7.60
C LEU A 20 2.34 4.63 -7.40
N PRO A 21 2.77 5.34 -8.46
CA PRO A 21 3.43 6.65 -8.33
C PRO A 21 2.53 7.67 -7.63
N ASP A 22 1.24 7.67 -7.97
CA ASP A 22 0.28 8.62 -7.43
C ASP A 22 -0.01 8.36 -5.94
N TYR A 23 0.04 7.08 -5.51
CA TYR A 23 -0.15 6.70 -4.11
C TYR A 23 1.01 7.17 -3.24
N VAL A 24 2.23 6.76 -3.58
CA VAL A 24 3.42 7.11 -2.79
C VAL A 24 3.70 8.61 -2.87
N GLY A 25 3.53 9.22 -4.05
CA GLY A 25 3.66 10.66 -4.23
C GLY A 25 2.69 11.46 -3.36
N ALA A 26 1.40 11.06 -3.30
CA ALA A 26 0.41 11.72 -2.45
C ALA A 26 0.72 11.59 -0.96
N VAL A 27 1.27 10.45 -0.52
CA VAL A 27 1.60 10.19 0.88
C VAL A 27 2.87 10.91 1.31
N SER A 28 3.90 10.91 0.47
CA SER A 28 5.23 11.41 0.82
C SER A 28 5.48 12.86 0.42
N GLY A 29 4.75 13.36 -0.59
CA GLY A 29 5.04 14.63 -1.25
C GLY A 29 6.32 14.61 -2.10
N ALA A 30 6.91 13.42 -2.31
CA ALA A 30 8.12 13.23 -3.13
C ALA A 30 7.75 12.89 -4.57
N GLU A 31 8.61 13.28 -5.52
CA GLU A 31 8.39 13.03 -6.93
C GLU A 31 8.87 11.62 -7.32
N PRO A 32 8.12 10.91 -8.18
CA PRO A 32 8.48 9.57 -8.66
C PRO A 32 9.49 9.62 -9.80
N PHE A 33 10.42 8.65 -9.78
CA PHE A 33 11.42 8.40 -10.81
C PHE A 33 11.57 6.90 -11.05
N LEU A 34 11.99 6.53 -12.25
CA LEU A 34 12.27 5.15 -12.65
C LEU A 34 13.73 5.01 -13.11
N HIS A 35 14.45 4.01 -12.59
CA HIS A 35 15.78 3.64 -13.06
C HIS A 35 15.98 2.12 -13.02
N ASN A 36 16.38 1.52 -14.14
CA ASN A 36 16.61 0.07 -14.27
C ASN A 36 15.52 -0.80 -13.62
N ASN A 37 14.25 -0.50 -13.92
CA ASN A 37 13.07 -1.16 -13.37
C ASN A 37 12.81 -0.93 -11.85
N TYR A 38 13.52 -0.04 -11.20
CA TYR A 38 13.26 0.34 -9.81
C TYR A 38 12.59 1.70 -9.74
N LEU A 39 11.45 1.73 -9.07
CA LEU A 39 10.73 2.97 -8.76
C LEU A 39 11.30 3.55 -7.46
N TYR A 40 11.63 4.83 -7.49
CA TYR A 40 12.03 5.56 -6.30
C TYR A 40 11.40 6.96 -6.29
N PHE A 41 11.38 7.57 -5.12
CA PHE A 41 10.80 8.90 -4.94
C PHE A 41 11.81 9.79 -4.25
N PHE A 42 11.92 11.02 -4.71
CA PHE A 42 12.88 11.95 -4.14
C PHE A 42 12.29 13.35 -3.97
N GLY A 43 12.55 13.96 -2.83
CA GLY A 43 12.15 15.33 -2.53
C GLY A 43 12.77 15.82 -1.23
N LYS A 44 13.14 17.10 -1.16
CA LYS A 44 13.72 17.73 0.03
C LYS A 44 14.89 16.95 0.65
N LYS A 45 15.76 16.37 -0.19
CA LYS A 45 16.88 15.52 0.25
C LYS A 45 16.48 14.19 0.92
N HIS A 46 15.21 13.78 0.83
CA HIS A 46 14.75 12.47 1.28
C HIS A 46 14.54 11.56 0.08
N LEU A 47 15.09 10.36 0.16
CA LEU A 47 14.90 9.29 -0.83
C LEU A 47 13.97 8.23 -0.25
N ILE A 48 12.96 7.83 -1.02
CA ILE A 48 12.17 6.63 -0.77
C ILE A 48 12.52 5.65 -1.88
N PHE A 49 13.17 4.55 -1.52
CA PHE A 49 13.64 3.55 -2.48
C PHE A 49 12.80 2.28 -2.37
N ASN A 50 12.15 1.91 -3.48
CA ASN A 50 11.45 0.64 -3.57
C ASN A 50 12.42 -0.41 -4.15
N GLY A 51 12.96 -1.27 -3.30
CA GLY A 51 13.90 -2.33 -3.65
C GLY A 51 13.28 -3.57 -4.31
N TYR A 52 12.00 -3.49 -4.67
CA TYR A 52 11.33 -4.51 -5.49
C TYR A 52 11.31 -4.04 -6.94
N SER A 53 12.05 -4.75 -7.79
CA SER A 53 12.09 -4.41 -9.20
C SER A 53 10.77 -4.76 -9.91
N LEU A 54 10.44 -3.99 -10.93
CA LEU A 54 9.28 -4.26 -11.80
C LEU A 54 9.48 -5.47 -12.70
N LYS A 55 10.71 -5.99 -12.83
CA LYS A 55 11.06 -7.19 -13.59
C LYS A 55 12.01 -8.09 -12.83
N PRO A 56 11.86 -9.44 -12.97
CA PRO A 56 12.72 -10.41 -12.26
C PRO A 56 14.22 -10.28 -12.57
N ASP A 57 14.57 -10.06 -13.84
CA ASP A 57 15.96 -10.06 -14.34
C ASP A 57 16.60 -8.66 -14.27
N SER A 58 16.32 -7.93 -13.21
CA SER A 58 16.90 -6.61 -12.99
C SER A 58 18.21 -6.69 -12.20
N ASP A 59 19.05 -5.67 -12.31
CA ASP A 59 20.25 -5.52 -11.45
C ASP A 59 19.86 -5.66 -9.96
N PRO A 60 20.76 -6.15 -9.09
CA PRO A 60 20.50 -6.22 -7.65
C PRO A 60 20.10 -4.87 -7.05
N PRO A 61 19.16 -4.81 -6.11
CA PRO A 61 18.65 -3.56 -5.55
C PRO A 61 19.74 -2.72 -4.88
N GLY A 62 20.76 -3.35 -4.28
CA GLY A 62 21.87 -2.65 -3.66
C GLY A 62 22.69 -1.81 -4.67
N ARG A 63 22.98 -2.36 -5.85
CA ARG A 63 23.70 -1.64 -6.90
C ARG A 63 22.94 -0.39 -7.37
N ILE A 64 21.64 -0.53 -7.56
CA ILE A 64 20.77 0.59 -7.99
C ILE A 64 20.63 1.64 -6.88
N TYR A 65 20.48 1.18 -5.63
CA TYR A 65 20.46 2.04 -4.46
C TYR A 65 21.74 2.89 -4.35
N ASP A 66 22.91 2.27 -4.48
CA ASP A 66 24.20 2.97 -4.39
C ASP A 66 24.33 4.02 -5.50
N TYR A 67 24.01 3.66 -6.74
CA TYR A 67 24.00 4.58 -7.88
C TYR A 67 23.09 5.79 -7.64
N ILE A 68 21.86 5.56 -7.17
CA ILE A 68 20.91 6.64 -6.90
C ILE A 68 21.39 7.51 -5.74
N CYS A 69 21.93 6.91 -4.69
CA CYS A 69 22.45 7.64 -3.54
C CYS A 69 23.68 8.51 -3.89
N GLU A 70 24.58 7.99 -4.71
CA GLU A 70 25.74 8.74 -5.19
C GLU A 70 25.33 9.96 -6.02
N ARG A 71 24.33 9.80 -6.89
CA ARG A 71 23.85 10.86 -7.78
C ARG A 71 23.01 11.92 -7.06
N LEU A 72 22.12 11.51 -6.15
CA LEU A 72 21.15 12.42 -5.51
C LEU A 72 21.62 12.98 -4.16
N GLN A 73 22.62 12.37 -3.53
CA GLN A 73 23.16 12.75 -2.22
C GLN A 73 22.06 12.99 -1.16
N PRO A 74 21.15 12.01 -0.92
CA PRO A 74 20.08 12.18 0.05
C PRO A 74 20.65 12.30 1.46
N THR A 75 20.01 13.09 2.32
CA THR A 75 20.32 13.16 3.76
C THR A 75 19.68 12.02 4.53
N THR A 76 18.53 11.52 4.07
CA THR A 76 17.88 10.35 4.66
C THR A 76 17.29 9.46 3.58
N VAL A 77 17.22 8.17 3.88
CA VAL A 77 16.61 7.18 2.99
C VAL A 77 15.64 6.31 3.77
N ALA A 78 14.42 6.18 3.27
CA ALA A 78 13.51 5.10 3.64
C ALA A 78 13.51 4.08 2.50
N ALA A 79 13.73 2.80 2.80
CA ALA A 79 13.71 1.78 1.76
C ALA A 79 12.91 0.55 2.20
N ILE A 80 12.30 -0.12 1.22
CA ILE A 80 11.61 -1.38 1.39
C ILE A 80 12.20 -2.43 0.44
N ALA A 81 12.27 -3.70 0.86
CA ALA A 81 12.74 -4.80 0.03
C ALA A 81 12.33 -6.18 0.54
N SER A 82 12.54 -7.20 -0.29
CA SER A 82 12.34 -8.62 0.10
C SER A 82 13.48 -9.17 0.96
N ALA A 83 14.66 -8.53 0.93
CA ALA A 83 15.83 -8.83 1.75
C ALA A 83 16.63 -7.55 1.98
N ILE A 84 17.32 -7.47 3.11
CA ILE A 84 18.20 -6.34 3.44
C ILE A 84 19.55 -6.56 2.74
N TRP A 85 20.01 -5.59 1.97
CA TRP A 85 21.28 -5.61 1.24
C TRP A 85 22.37 -4.75 1.89
N LEU A 86 22.00 -3.90 2.86
CA LEU A 86 22.95 -3.04 3.55
C LEU A 86 23.62 -3.79 4.72
N PRO A 87 24.91 -3.54 5.00
CA PRO A 87 25.59 -4.06 6.17
C PRO A 87 24.90 -3.64 7.48
N ALA A 88 24.96 -4.50 8.49
CA ALA A 88 24.48 -4.18 9.82
C ALA A 88 25.20 -2.92 10.37
N GLY A 89 24.44 -2.05 11.03
CA GLY A 89 24.95 -0.77 11.55
C GLY A 89 24.86 0.40 10.58
N GLN A 90 24.57 0.17 9.30
CA GLN A 90 24.36 1.25 8.32
C GLN A 90 22.88 1.66 8.16
N TYR A 91 21.99 1.01 8.86
CA TYR A 91 20.55 1.26 8.79
C TYR A 91 19.86 0.95 10.12
N GLU A 92 18.69 1.55 10.31
CA GLU A 92 17.73 1.17 11.35
C GLU A 92 16.63 0.32 10.72
N LYS A 93 16.42 -0.89 11.25
CA LYS A 93 15.32 -1.75 10.83
C LYS A 93 14.01 -1.23 11.43
N GLN A 94 13.07 -0.83 10.58
CA GLN A 94 11.79 -0.27 11.00
C GLN A 94 10.71 -1.33 11.18
N ALA A 95 10.60 -2.28 10.23
CA ALA A 95 9.58 -3.31 10.27
C ALA A 95 9.99 -4.56 9.47
N THR A 96 9.35 -5.69 9.85
CA THR A 96 9.37 -6.94 9.09
C THR A 96 7.95 -7.47 9.01
N ASP A 97 7.50 -7.86 7.82
CA ASP A 97 6.17 -8.42 7.56
C ASP A 97 6.19 -9.26 6.28
N SER A 98 5.03 -9.60 5.76
CA SER A 98 4.85 -10.18 4.43
C SER A 98 3.68 -9.51 3.71
N TYR A 99 3.81 -9.34 2.39
CA TYR A 99 2.67 -9.02 1.55
C TYR A 99 1.81 -10.25 1.34
N TYR A 100 0.51 -10.04 1.34
CA TYR A 100 -0.49 -11.06 1.07
C TYR A 100 -1.08 -10.88 -0.31
N ARG A 101 -1.32 -11.98 -1.02
CA ARG A 101 -1.91 -12.01 -2.36
C ARG A 101 -3.11 -12.96 -2.37
N LEU A 102 -4.12 -12.58 -3.12
CA LEU A 102 -5.26 -13.40 -3.49
C LEU A 102 -5.21 -13.63 -4.99
N ASP A 103 -5.32 -14.87 -5.42
CA ASP A 103 -5.37 -15.24 -6.83
C ASP A 103 -6.81 -15.12 -7.35
N LEU A 104 -6.97 -14.77 -8.62
CA LEU A 104 -8.26 -14.66 -9.30
C LEU A 104 -8.33 -15.64 -10.49
N PRO A 105 -9.49 -16.24 -10.78
CA PRO A 105 -10.77 -16.06 -10.11
C PRO A 105 -10.77 -16.55 -8.67
N LEU A 106 -11.61 -15.96 -7.83
CA LEU A 106 -11.75 -16.35 -6.43
C LEU A 106 -12.16 -17.83 -6.32
N ALA A 107 -11.42 -18.59 -5.52
CA ALA A 107 -11.81 -19.96 -5.15
C ALA A 107 -13.14 -19.94 -4.36
N PRO A 108 -13.86 -21.09 -4.26
CA PRO A 108 -15.05 -21.17 -3.44
C PRO A 108 -14.78 -20.67 -2.01
N ILE A 109 -15.60 -19.74 -1.56
CA ILE A 109 -15.46 -19.14 -0.24
C ILE A 109 -15.97 -20.08 0.84
N ASP A 110 -15.38 -20.00 2.03
CA ASP A 110 -15.82 -20.74 3.21
C ASP A 110 -17.27 -20.40 3.57
N ALA A 111 -18.02 -21.39 4.10
CA ALA A 111 -19.42 -21.23 4.49
C ALA A 111 -19.63 -20.11 5.53
N SER A 112 -18.65 -19.87 6.40
CA SER A 112 -18.70 -18.78 7.36
C SER A 112 -18.61 -17.39 6.71
N VAL A 113 -17.81 -17.26 5.65
CA VAL A 113 -17.70 -16.03 4.85
C VAL A 113 -18.99 -15.79 4.07
N ASP A 114 -19.50 -16.83 3.41
CA ASP A 114 -20.77 -16.78 2.68
C ASP A 114 -21.96 -16.38 3.60
N TYR A 115 -22.03 -16.97 4.79
CA TYR A 115 -23.00 -16.58 5.80
C TYR A 115 -22.90 -15.08 6.15
N MET A 116 -21.71 -14.55 6.36
CA MET A 116 -21.48 -13.14 6.69
C MET A 116 -21.85 -12.22 5.52
N LEU A 117 -21.57 -12.62 4.29
CA LEU A 117 -21.98 -11.90 3.08
C LEU A 117 -23.51 -11.80 2.99
N ARG A 118 -24.23 -12.95 3.04
CA ARG A 118 -25.70 -12.98 2.99
C ARG A 118 -26.32 -12.15 4.11
N ARG A 119 -25.74 -12.19 5.29
CA ARG A 119 -26.19 -11.38 6.44
C ARG A 119 -26.05 -9.88 6.17
N ALA A 120 -24.93 -9.45 5.61
CA ALA A 120 -24.69 -8.05 5.27
C ALA A 120 -25.61 -7.59 4.14
N GLN A 121 -25.75 -8.38 3.07
CA GLN A 121 -26.60 -8.08 1.89
C GLN A 121 -28.06 -7.81 2.22
N ARG A 122 -28.59 -8.38 3.30
CA ARG A 122 -29.97 -8.11 3.74
C ARG A 122 -30.19 -6.65 4.15
N ASN A 123 -29.15 -5.94 4.56
CA ASN A 123 -29.25 -4.60 5.15
C ASN A 123 -28.40 -3.55 4.44
N LEU A 124 -27.48 -3.98 3.58
CA LEU A 124 -26.48 -3.12 2.98
C LEU A 124 -26.40 -3.37 1.47
N GLN A 125 -26.17 -2.27 0.75
CA GLN A 125 -25.80 -2.29 -0.66
C GLN A 125 -24.46 -1.57 -0.81
N VAL A 126 -23.58 -2.11 -1.64
CA VAL A 126 -22.31 -1.45 -1.97
C VAL A 126 -22.50 -0.54 -3.17
N THR A 127 -21.97 0.66 -3.07
CA THR A 127 -21.96 1.64 -4.14
C THR A 127 -20.53 2.19 -4.33
N ARG A 128 -20.26 2.70 -5.51
CA ARG A 128 -19.08 3.54 -5.73
C ARG A 128 -19.39 4.94 -5.24
N GLY A 129 -18.54 5.44 -4.34
CA GLY A 129 -18.75 6.72 -3.69
C GLY A 129 -17.67 7.73 -4.07
N SER A 130 -17.89 8.96 -3.62
CA SER A 130 -16.89 10.02 -3.65
C SER A 130 -16.50 10.40 -2.23
N PHE A 131 -15.22 10.68 -2.02
CA PHE A 131 -14.71 11.00 -0.69
C PHE A 131 -15.33 12.30 -0.15
N GLY A 132 -15.89 12.25 1.05
CA GLY A 132 -16.60 13.36 1.68
C GLY A 132 -16.37 13.47 3.19
N LYS A 133 -17.14 14.35 3.83
CA LYS A 133 -17.02 14.66 5.26
C LYS A 133 -17.19 13.45 6.18
N GLU A 134 -18.08 12.51 5.83
CA GLU A 134 -18.33 11.30 6.63
C GLU A 134 -17.13 10.35 6.61
N HIS A 135 -16.52 10.13 5.44
CA HIS A 135 -15.29 9.35 5.30
C HIS A 135 -14.17 9.93 6.16
N LYS A 136 -13.97 11.27 6.09
CA LYS A 136 -12.98 11.96 6.91
C LYS A 136 -13.24 11.80 8.41
N LYS A 137 -14.51 11.78 8.85
CA LYS A 137 -14.86 11.53 10.26
C LYS A 137 -14.47 10.11 10.68
N ILE A 138 -14.74 9.11 9.86
CA ILE A 138 -14.39 7.71 10.14
C ILE A 138 -12.87 7.54 10.22
N ILE A 139 -12.10 8.10 9.26
CA ILE A 139 -10.64 8.07 9.30
C ILE A 139 -10.11 8.75 10.56
N LYS A 140 -10.59 9.93 10.91
CA LYS A 140 -10.17 10.62 12.12
C LYS A 140 -10.42 9.81 13.38
N ALA A 141 -11.62 9.22 13.50
CA ALA A 141 -11.95 8.34 14.62
C ALA A 141 -10.99 7.13 14.67
N PHE A 142 -10.72 6.48 13.53
CA PHE A 142 -9.77 5.38 13.43
C PHE A 142 -8.37 5.80 13.88
N VAL A 143 -7.86 6.94 13.41
CA VAL A 143 -6.54 7.46 13.77
C VAL A 143 -6.43 7.82 15.26
N THR A 144 -7.51 8.34 15.85
CA THR A 144 -7.55 8.69 17.28
C THR A 144 -7.56 7.44 18.17
N ASP A 145 -8.23 6.38 17.73
CA ASP A 145 -8.40 5.13 18.50
C ASP A 145 -7.16 4.22 18.48
N HIS A 146 -6.17 4.52 17.63
CA HIS A 146 -4.96 3.73 17.48
C HIS A 146 -3.73 4.56 17.82
N SER A 147 -2.77 3.95 18.51
CA SER A 147 -1.49 4.59 18.88
C SER A 147 -0.53 4.64 17.68
N PHE A 148 -0.91 5.35 16.63
CA PHE A 148 -0.07 5.55 15.46
C PHE A 148 1.01 6.60 15.71
N ASN A 149 2.20 6.37 15.16
CA ASN A 149 3.24 7.39 15.07
C ASN A 149 2.86 8.49 14.05
N PRO A 150 3.56 9.64 14.03
CA PRO A 150 3.23 10.75 13.11
C PRO A 150 3.22 10.35 11.63
N GLN A 151 4.13 9.48 11.19
CA GLN A 151 4.23 9.02 9.81
C GLN A 151 3.02 8.16 9.42
N GLN A 152 2.61 7.23 10.29
CA GLN A 152 1.41 6.42 10.09
C GLN A 152 0.14 7.28 10.06
N LYS A 153 0.04 8.31 10.93
CA LYS A 153 -1.09 9.25 10.89
C LYS A 153 -1.14 10.02 9.57
N SER A 154 0.03 10.48 9.09
CA SER A 154 0.15 11.18 7.81
C SER A 154 -0.37 10.32 6.65
N LEU A 155 -0.05 9.01 6.62
CA LEU A 155 -0.53 8.08 5.61
C LEU A 155 -2.06 8.12 5.45
N PHE A 156 -2.79 8.05 6.57
CA PHE A 156 -4.27 8.09 6.54
C PHE A 156 -4.82 9.47 6.18
N MET A 157 -4.13 10.54 6.56
CA MET A 157 -4.56 11.89 6.28
C MET A 157 -4.33 12.31 4.82
N CYS A 158 -3.46 11.63 4.08
CA CYS A 158 -3.20 11.87 2.66
C CYS A 158 -4.17 11.14 1.71
N ILE A 159 -5.06 10.27 2.22
CA ILE A 159 -6.06 9.55 1.41
C ILE A 159 -6.87 10.47 0.48
N PRO A 160 -7.39 11.65 0.91
CA PRO A 160 -8.11 12.54 0.02
C PRO A 160 -7.27 13.05 -1.14
N GLN A 161 -5.98 13.34 -0.89
CA GLN A 161 -5.06 13.79 -1.93
C GLN A 161 -4.79 12.68 -2.95
N TYR A 162 -4.57 11.46 -2.47
CA TYR A 162 -4.42 10.31 -3.36
C TYR A 162 -5.66 10.10 -4.25
N LEU A 163 -6.85 10.09 -3.69
CA LEU A 163 -8.11 9.94 -4.44
C LEU A 163 -8.35 11.09 -5.45
N LYS A 164 -7.76 12.26 -5.22
CA LYS A 164 -7.86 13.40 -6.14
C LYS A 164 -6.93 13.25 -7.35
N VAL A 165 -5.74 12.66 -7.17
CA VAL A 165 -4.72 12.60 -8.23
C VAL A 165 -4.72 11.27 -8.99
N SER A 166 -5.20 10.18 -8.37
CA SER A 166 -5.28 8.86 -9.01
C SER A 166 -6.49 8.77 -9.93
N ASN A 167 -6.26 8.28 -11.15
CA ASN A 167 -7.31 7.96 -12.12
C ASN A 167 -7.80 6.51 -12.02
N SER A 168 -7.16 5.69 -11.19
CA SER A 168 -7.43 4.24 -11.05
C SER A 168 -7.95 3.83 -9.68
N ALA A 169 -7.89 4.74 -8.70
CA ALA A 169 -8.43 4.50 -7.38
C ALA A 169 -9.96 4.54 -7.39
N VAL A 170 -10.58 3.56 -6.74
CA VAL A 170 -12.02 3.44 -6.59
C VAL A 170 -12.36 3.38 -5.11
N LEU A 171 -13.31 4.20 -4.69
CA LEU A 171 -13.88 4.16 -3.36
C LEU A 171 -15.20 3.38 -3.40
N PHE A 172 -15.26 2.27 -2.67
CA PHE A 172 -16.49 1.55 -2.38
C PHE A 172 -17.02 1.95 -1.01
N GLU A 173 -18.31 2.18 -0.92
CA GLU A 173 -18.96 2.47 0.35
C GLU A 173 -20.23 1.65 0.54
N THR A 174 -20.60 1.45 1.78
CA THR A 174 -21.89 0.84 2.13
C THR A 174 -22.58 1.63 3.22
N ARG A 175 -23.90 1.77 3.08
CA ARG A 175 -24.74 2.58 3.97
C ARG A 175 -25.90 1.77 4.53
N LYS A 176 -26.26 2.10 5.77
CA LYS A 176 -27.53 1.68 6.38
C LYS A 176 -28.46 2.89 6.43
N LYS A 177 -29.51 2.87 5.63
CA LYS A 177 -30.31 4.08 5.35
C LYS A 177 -29.38 5.16 4.75
N LYS A 178 -29.20 6.29 5.45
CA LYS A 178 -28.35 7.41 5.03
C LYS A 178 -26.95 7.42 5.68
N GLU A 179 -26.73 6.56 6.70
CA GLU A 179 -25.48 6.56 7.48
C GLU A 179 -24.41 5.68 6.86
N LEU A 180 -23.20 6.21 6.73
CA LEU A 180 -22.03 5.48 6.24
C LEU A 180 -21.60 4.43 7.27
N VAL A 181 -21.65 3.15 6.87
CA VAL A 181 -21.30 1.99 7.70
C VAL A 181 -19.81 1.65 7.55
N ALA A 182 -19.36 1.53 6.32
CA ALA A 182 -17.97 1.19 6.01
C ALA A 182 -17.62 1.69 4.60
N PHE A 183 -16.33 1.82 4.35
CA PHE A 183 -15.81 2.07 3.01
C PHE A 183 -14.42 1.46 2.83
N SER A 184 -14.05 1.16 1.59
CA SER A 184 -12.73 0.72 1.19
C SER A 184 -12.24 1.47 -0.04
N ILE A 185 -10.92 1.55 -0.17
CA ILE A 185 -10.24 2.18 -1.30
C ILE A 185 -9.35 1.12 -1.93
N VAL A 186 -9.53 0.95 -3.22
CA VAL A 186 -8.80 0.00 -4.04
C VAL A 186 -8.20 0.74 -5.23
N ASP A 187 -7.09 0.26 -5.76
CA ASP A 187 -6.53 0.75 -7.00
C ASP A 187 -6.53 -0.36 -8.06
N LEU A 188 -6.93 -0.02 -9.28
CA LEU A 188 -7.09 -0.94 -10.41
C LEU A 188 -6.18 -0.57 -11.60
N GLY A 189 -5.18 0.28 -11.38
CA GLY A 189 -4.33 0.81 -12.44
C GLY A 189 -3.33 -0.18 -13.01
N ALA A 190 -2.79 -1.10 -12.19
CA ALA A 190 -1.84 -2.09 -12.70
C ALA A 190 -2.51 -3.12 -13.61
N ALA A 191 -1.74 -3.67 -14.56
CA ALA A 191 -2.27 -4.60 -15.55
C ALA A 191 -2.83 -5.88 -14.90
N ASP A 192 -2.00 -6.60 -14.14
CA ASP A 192 -2.35 -7.89 -13.57
C ASP A 192 -2.89 -7.81 -12.12
N TYR A 193 -2.65 -6.71 -11.41
CA TYR A 193 -2.96 -6.58 -10.00
C TYR A 193 -4.04 -5.53 -9.71
N ALA A 194 -4.95 -5.86 -8.80
CA ALA A 194 -5.70 -4.89 -8.01
C ALA A 194 -5.03 -4.73 -6.65
N PHE A 195 -5.15 -3.55 -6.04
CA PHE A 195 -4.57 -3.25 -4.73
C PHE A 195 -5.65 -2.90 -3.73
N TYR A 196 -5.76 -3.67 -2.65
CA TYR A 196 -6.64 -3.38 -1.52
C TYR A 196 -5.89 -2.48 -0.52
N LEU A 197 -6.05 -1.16 -0.68
CA LEU A 197 -5.22 -0.18 0.01
C LEU A 197 -5.72 0.15 1.41
N PHE A 198 -7.01 0.46 1.53
CA PHE A 198 -7.59 0.90 2.80
C PHE A 198 -8.99 0.33 3.00
N SER A 199 -9.32 0.05 4.26
CA SER A 199 -10.67 -0.31 4.67
C SER A 199 -10.98 0.26 6.04
N PHE A 200 -12.11 0.94 6.15
CA PHE A 200 -12.56 1.59 7.38
C PHE A 200 -14.03 1.25 7.65
N ARG A 201 -14.38 1.16 8.92
CA ARG A 201 -15.75 0.97 9.36
C ARG A 201 -16.13 2.00 10.43
N SER A 202 -17.41 2.38 10.42
CA SER A 202 -17.97 3.23 11.44
C SER A 202 -18.02 2.49 12.78
N LYS A 203 -17.68 3.17 13.87
CA LYS A 203 -17.94 2.67 15.23
C LYS A 203 -19.37 2.94 15.69
N LYS A 204 -20.02 3.96 15.11
CA LYS A 204 -21.39 4.35 15.48
C LYS A 204 -22.44 3.43 14.91
N VAL A 205 -22.22 2.96 13.66
CA VAL A 205 -23.15 2.09 12.95
C VAL A 205 -22.44 0.81 12.60
N TYR A 206 -22.64 -0.20 13.43
CA TYR A 206 -22.04 -1.51 13.20
C TYR A 206 -23.01 -2.43 12.47
N VAL A 207 -22.59 -2.99 11.36
CA VAL A 207 -23.29 -4.06 10.64
C VAL A 207 -22.30 -5.20 10.40
N PRO A 208 -22.56 -6.40 10.97
CA PRO A 208 -21.70 -7.56 10.75
C PRO A 208 -21.58 -7.89 9.26
N GLY A 209 -20.36 -8.22 8.79
CA GLY A 209 -20.10 -8.56 7.40
C GLY A 209 -19.94 -7.36 6.44
N ALA A 210 -20.06 -6.11 6.90
CA ALA A 210 -19.91 -4.94 6.03
C ALA A 210 -18.55 -4.88 5.32
N SER A 211 -17.46 -5.20 6.02
CA SER A 211 -16.12 -5.25 5.41
C SER A 211 -15.99 -6.43 4.43
N ASP A 212 -16.63 -7.56 4.73
CA ASP A 212 -16.65 -8.71 3.83
C ASP A 212 -17.41 -8.39 2.55
N LEU A 213 -18.54 -7.70 2.67
CA LEU A 213 -19.33 -7.28 1.51
C LEU A 213 -18.58 -6.31 0.61
N LEU A 214 -17.90 -5.30 1.18
CA LEU A 214 -17.04 -4.37 0.43
C LEU A 214 -15.90 -5.10 -0.27
N PHE A 215 -15.27 -6.05 0.43
CA PHE A 215 -14.16 -6.82 -0.12
C PHE A 215 -14.62 -7.71 -1.28
N HIS A 216 -15.74 -8.40 -1.13
CA HIS A 216 -16.35 -9.23 -2.18
C HIS A 216 -16.63 -8.43 -3.46
N GLU A 217 -17.25 -7.25 -3.33
CA GLU A 217 -17.54 -6.36 -4.47
C GLU A 217 -16.25 -5.87 -5.16
N MET A 218 -15.20 -5.58 -4.38
CA MET A 218 -13.89 -5.25 -4.94
C MET A 218 -13.29 -6.41 -5.73
N VAL A 219 -13.34 -7.64 -5.19
CA VAL A 219 -12.84 -8.85 -5.86
C VAL A 219 -13.59 -9.09 -7.17
N ASN A 220 -14.92 -8.97 -7.15
CA ASN A 220 -15.76 -9.10 -8.35
C ASN A 220 -15.38 -8.06 -9.41
N LEU A 221 -15.16 -6.80 -9.00
CA LEU A 221 -14.72 -5.76 -9.94
C LEU A 221 -13.32 -6.02 -10.48
N ALA A 222 -12.39 -6.48 -9.64
CA ALA A 222 -11.04 -6.82 -10.08
C ALA A 222 -11.08 -7.95 -11.12
N HIS A 223 -11.85 -9.00 -10.87
CA HIS A 223 -12.05 -10.10 -11.82
C HIS A 223 -12.71 -9.62 -13.13
N ALA A 224 -13.75 -8.81 -13.06
CA ALA A 224 -14.43 -8.22 -14.23
C ALA A 224 -13.53 -7.25 -15.04
N LYS A 225 -12.38 -6.85 -14.48
CA LYS A 225 -11.33 -6.06 -15.14
C LYS A 225 -10.10 -6.89 -15.51
N ASP A 226 -10.25 -8.20 -15.62
CA ASP A 226 -9.22 -9.15 -16.02
C ASP A 226 -7.96 -9.12 -15.15
N LYS A 227 -8.11 -8.71 -13.87
CA LYS A 227 -6.98 -8.81 -12.93
C LYS A 227 -6.75 -10.28 -12.58
N LYS A 228 -5.47 -10.66 -12.52
CA LYS A 228 -5.05 -12.02 -12.14
C LYS A 228 -4.92 -12.17 -10.63
N PHE A 229 -4.64 -11.05 -9.96
CA PHE A 229 -4.30 -11.04 -8.54
C PHE A 229 -4.89 -9.83 -7.83
N VAL A 230 -5.13 -9.99 -6.52
CA VAL A 230 -5.32 -8.86 -5.61
C VAL A 230 -4.16 -8.84 -4.61
N ASN A 231 -3.37 -7.76 -4.61
CA ASN A 231 -2.44 -7.51 -3.51
C ASN A 231 -3.23 -6.95 -2.32
N LEU A 232 -3.22 -7.68 -1.23
CA LEU A 232 -3.95 -7.36 0.00
C LEU A 232 -3.14 -6.49 0.98
N GLY A 233 -1.92 -6.08 0.58
CA GLY A 233 -1.00 -5.34 1.45
C GLY A 233 -0.37 -6.22 2.54
N LEU A 234 0.23 -5.57 3.54
CA LEU A 234 0.99 -6.21 4.63
C LEU A 234 0.08 -6.89 5.66
N GLY A 235 0.61 -7.91 6.34
CA GLY A 235 -0.06 -8.66 7.40
C GLY A 235 -0.48 -7.82 8.60
N VAL A 236 0.34 -6.84 8.97
CA VAL A 236 0.14 -5.82 10.01
C VAL A 236 -0.11 -6.41 11.41
N ASN A 237 -1.19 -7.15 11.61
CA ASN A 237 -1.56 -7.80 12.88
C ASN A 237 -2.39 -9.07 12.66
N ALA A 238 -2.59 -9.86 13.72
CA ALA A 238 -3.30 -11.14 13.63
C ALA A 238 -4.73 -11.03 13.09
N GLY A 239 -5.45 -9.94 13.41
CA GLY A 239 -6.82 -9.73 12.93
C GLY A 239 -6.88 -9.48 11.42
N ILE A 240 -5.94 -8.66 10.91
CA ILE A 240 -5.82 -8.37 9.47
C ILE A 240 -5.36 -9.63 8.72
N ARG A 241 -4.38 -10.37 9.23
CA ARG A 241 -3.94 -11.65 8.64
C ARG A 241 -5.10 -12.63 8.52
N ARG A 242 -5.83 -12.87 9.62
CA ARG A 242 -7.02 -13.74 9.64
C ARG A 242 -8.08 -13.29 8.63
N PHE A 243 -8.30 -11.98 8.48
CA PHE A 243 -9.22 -11.46 7.46
C PHE A 243 -8.76 -11.82 6.04
N LYS A 244 -7.48 -11.71 5.73
CA LYS A 244 -6.93 -12.05 4.41
C LYS A 244 -6.99 -13.54 4.13
N GLU A 245 -6.57 -14.35 5.10
CA GLU A 245 -6.52 -15.81 5.01
C GLU A 245 -7.90 -16.45 4.84
N LYS A 246 -8.93 -15.94 5.53
CA LYS A 246 -10.30 -16.44 5.36
C LYS A 246 -10.86 -16.22 3.94
N TRP A 247 -10.30 -15.28 3.19
CA TRP A 247 -10.62 -15.02 1.80
C TRP A 247 -9.71 -15.80 0.81
N GLY A 248 -8.81 -16.63 1.31
CA GLY A 248 -7.84 -17.38 0.51
C GLY A 248 -6.57 -16.61 0.19
N GLY A 249 -6.36 -15.45 0.81
CA GLY A 249 -5.12 -14.70 0.68
C GLY A 249 -3.96 -15.39 1.40
N ALA A 250 -2.80 -15.48 0.74
CA ALA A 250 -1.60 -16.07 1.27
C ALA A 250 -0.39 -15.12 1.22
N PRO A 251 0.59 -15.26 2.15
CA PRO A 251 1.84 -14.52 2.04
C PRO A 251 2.56 -14.90 0.74
N PHE A 252 3.10 -13.92 0.00
CA PHE A 252 3.79 -14.18 -1.26
C PHE A 252 5.13 -13.48 -1.39
N LEU A 253 5.38 -12.41 -0.61
CA LEU A 253 6.65 -11.69 -0.59
C LEU A 253 7.00 -11.27 0.82
N ASN A 254 8.27 -11.43 1.20
CA ASN A 254 8.79 -10.86 2.43
C ASN A 254 8.83 -9.33 2.32
N TYR A 255 8.68 -8.66 3.46
CA TYR A 255 8.78 -7.21 3.58
C TYR A 255 9.77 -6.84 4.67
N PHE A 256 10.77 -6.06 4.30
CA PHE A 256 11.66 -5.37 5.22
C PHE A 256 11.60 -3.87 4.93
N SER A 257 11.45 -3.09 5.98
CA SER A 257 11.53 -1.63 5.90
C SER A 257 12.73 -1.17 6.71
N ILE A 258 13.57 -0.34 6.11
CA ILE A 258 14.78 0.21 6.72
C ILE A 258 14.80 1.73 6.58
N PHE A 259 15.49 2.37 7.51
CA PHE A 259 15.77 3.80 7.48
C PHE A 259 17.27 4.04 7.61
N VAL A 260 17.80 4.97 6.82
CA VAL A 260 19.21 5.38 6.84
C VAL A 260 19.27 6.89 7.03
N ASP A 261 19.90 7.33 8.11
CA ASP A 261 20.24 8.75 8.31
C ASP A 261 21.70 8.98 7.91
N LYS A 262 21.90 9.62 6.76
CA LYS A 262 23.24 9.93 6.24
C LYS A 262 23.85 11.23 6.81
N ARG A 263 23.13 11.93 7.69
CA ARG A 263 23.63 13.13 8.36
C ARG A 263 24.55 12.77 9.53
N VAL A 264 24.43 11.55 10.06
CA VAL A 264 25.32 11.04 11.08
C VAL A 264 26.69 10.83 10.42
N VAL A 265 27.57 11.81 10.58
CA VAL A 265 28.96 11.69 10.15
C VAL A 265 29.58 10.61 11.00
N ASP A 266 30.07 9.56 10.37
CA ASP A 266 30.83 8.52 11.05
C ASP A 266 32.17 9.16 11.54
N ILE A 267 32.17 9.57 12.81
CA ILE A 267 33.34 10.17 13.47
C ILE A 267 34.56 9.24 13.38
N GLY A 268 34.33 7.90 13.30
CA GLY A 268 35.38 6.91 13.08
C GLY A 268 36.05 7.05 11.70
N ARG A 269 35.29 7.42 10.65
CA ARG A 269 35.88 7.72 9.32
C ARG A 269 36.64 9.03 9.26
N LEU A 270 36.31 10.00 10.08
CA LEU A 270 37.09 11.25 10.21
C LEU A 270 38.41 10.98 10.96
N ALA A 271 38.37 10.18 12.03
CA ALA A 271 39.60 9.82 12.78
C ALA A 271 40.57 8.96 12.00
N SER A 272 40.15 8.18 11.01
CA SER A 272 41.05 7.40 10.15
C SER A 272 41.69 8.19 8.99
N LYS A 273 41.36 9.47 8.83
CA LYS A 273 41.94 10.39 7.83
C LYS A 273 42.84 11.47 8.45
N LEU A 274 42.96 11.47 9.75
CA LEU A 274 43.94 12.26 10.52
C LEU A 274 45.13 11.38 10.92
#